data_a85e22b1ac22ebd7819f3619dc117b05
#
_entry.id   a85e22b1ac22ebd7819f3619dc117b05
#
_cell.length_a   1.000
_cell.length_b   1.000
_cell.length_c   1.000
_cell.angle_alpha   90.00
_cell.angle_beta   90.00
_cell.angle_gamma   90.00
#
_symmetry.space_group_name_H-M   'P 1'
#
loop_
_entity.id
_entity.type
_entity.pdbx_description
1 polymer ?
#
loop_
_entity_poly.entity_id
_entity_poly.type
_entity_poly.pdbx_seq_one_letter_code
_entity_poly.pdbx_strand_id
1 'polypeptide(L)'
;MQRTEKYYEADAFRREATGRILAVEPGKTGGKLALDGTVFYPEGGGQPADRGTLTLADGTVLHVTDVHESEGVIWHTVDALPAGAVPGAEAAESIDWEWRFDKMQQHTGEHILSGILHAMFGAENVGFHIGSEAVRMDTSVPISAEGLRQAELAANRIVWQDVPVLITYPTPEELAALTYRSKKEIAGQVRIVTIPGADVCACCGTHTATTGQVGQIKILASENYKGGVRLSVVCGQRALAEAQAMRARQADIGALLSAKSTETANAVHRVYEEYTALKFAHFGLCSQLFDTMAQLVTPGEDAIRIVNGLDPDGLHRLAVRLSEATSGLCAALTPTDKGTGYCLAQADGDVRALTKALNAALNGRGGGKPGICQGSCAATPEEAAEFLKNRE
;
A
#
# COMPACT_ATOMS: atom_id res chain seq x y z
N MET A 1 -2.78 -42.02 10.54
CA MET A 1 -3.72 -41.34 11.48
C MET A 1 -5.10 -41.31 10.81
N GLN A 2 -6.19 -41.29 11.57
CA GLN A 2 -7.53 -41.06 11.02
C GLN A 2 -7.59 -39.71 10.35
N ARG A 3 -8.30 -39.62 9.20
CA ARG A 3 -8.51 -38.32 8.52
C ARG A 3 -9.48 -37.47 9.32
N THR A 4 -9.27 -36.16 9.32
CA THR A 4 -10.18 -35.19 9.94
C THR A 4 -11.44 -35.00 9.09
N GLU A 5 -12.61 -35.08 9.69
CA GLU A 5 -13.88 -34.72 9.05
C GLU A 5 -13.96 -33.20 8.90
N LYS A 6 -14.27 -32.73 7.69
CA LYS A 6 -14.27 -31.30 7.34
C LYS A 6 -15.68 -30.73 7.40
N TYR A 7 -16.12 -30.28 8.56
CA TYR A 7 -17.49 -29.77 8.73
C TYR A 7 -17.75 -28.49 7.89
N TYR A 8 -16.73 -27.67 7.66
CA TYR A 8 -16.81 -26.45 6.82
C TYR A 8 -17.07 -26.76 5.33
N GLU A 9 -16.84 -27.98 4.84
CA GLU A 9 -17.17 -28.37 3.47
C GLU A 9 -18.66 -28.64 3.33
N ALA A 10 -19.30 -29.20 4.35
CA ALA A 10 -20.75 -29.45 4.37
C ALA A 10 -21.54 -28.16 4.68
N ASP A 11 -21.04 -27.37 5.63
CA ASP A 11 -21.65 -26.09 6.02
C ASP A 11 -20.55 -25.07 6.38
N ALA A 12 -20.27 -24.16 5.46
CA ALA A 12 -19.29 -23.09 5.66
C ALA A 12 -19.73 -22.05 6.73
N PHE A 13 -21.00 -22.05 7.13
CA PHE A 13 -21.59 -21.17 8.16
C PHE A 13 -21.57 -21.78 9.55
N ARG A 14 -21.20 -23.04 9.68
CA ARG A 14 -21.04 -23.69 10.99
C ARG A 14 -19.87 -23.06 11.73
N ARG A 15 -20.16 -22.50 12.91
CA ARG A 15 -19.21 -21.71 13.70
C ARG A 15 -18.59 -22.50 14.85
N GLU A 16 -19.30 -23.52 15.30
CA GLU A 16 -18.97 -24.29 16.50
C GLU A 16 -19.11 -25.79 16.23
N ALA A 17 -18.28 -26.57 16.90
CA ALA A 17 -18.34 -28.02 16.94
C ALA A 17 -17.70 -28.54 18.23
N THR A 18 -17.75 -29.84 18.44
CA THR A 18 -16.90 -30.53 19.39
C THR A 18 -16.14 -31.60 18.64
N GLY A 19 -14.82 -31.59 18.75
CA GLY A 19 -13.93 -32.57 18.16
C GLY A 19 -13.17 -33.34 19.25
N ARG A 20 -12.75 -34.55 18.95
CA ARG A 20 -11.87 -35.35 19.82
C ARG A 20 -10.43 -35.18 19.34
N ILE A 21 -9.52 -34.91 20.26
CA ILE A 21 -8.09 -34.77 19.97
C ILE A 21 -7.54 -36.15 19.53
N LEU A 22 -7.03 -36.24 18.32
CA LEU A 22 -6.37 -37.39 17.73
C LEU A 22 -4.88 -37.46 18.08
N ALA A 23 -4.22 -36.28 18.01
CA ALA A 23 -2.78 -36.15 18.24
C ALA A 23 -2.42 -34.77 18.74
N VAL A 24 -1.26 -34.68 19.39
CA VAL A 24 -0.69 -33.48 19.94
C VAL A 24 0.79 -33.44 19.59
N GLU A 25 1.26 -32.32 19.06
CA GLU A 25 2.68 -32.07 18.79
C GLU A 25 3.13 -30.84 19.57
N PRO A 26 4.05 -30.99 20.57
CA PRO A 26 4.61 -29.85 21.29
C PRO A 26 5.45 -28.95 20.37
N GLY A 27 5.24 -27.63 20.49
CA GLY A 27 6.07 -26.60 19.87
C GLY A 27 7.07 -25.98 20.85
N LYS A 28 7.84 -24.99 20.39
CA LYS A 28 8.71 -24.19 21.29
C LYS A 28 7.88 -23.33 22.25
N THR A 29 6.80 -22.79 21.75
CA THR A 29 5.73 -22.09 22.49
C THR A 29 4.41 -22.63 21.98
N GLY A 30 3.52 -23.13 22.87
CA GLY A 30 2.30 -23.80 22.43
C GLY A 30 2.55 -25.12 21.71
N GLY A 31 1.79 -25.40 20.65
CA GLY A 31 1.93 -26.62 19.86
C GLY A 31 0.87 -26.77 18.79
N LYS A 32 0.65 -28.02 18.34
CA LYS A 32 -0.38 -28.36 17.36
C LYS A 32 -1.29 -29.46 17.88
N LEU A 33 -2.56 -29.37 17.55
CA LEU A 33 -3.59 -30.35 17.86
C LEU A 33 -4.23 -30.81 16.54
N ALA A 34 -4.42 -32.12 16.39
CA ALA A 34 -5.25 -32.72 15.36
C ALA A 34 -6.56 -33.20 15.95
N LEU A 35 -7.70 -32.92 15.31
CA LEU A 35 -9.04 -33.30 15.72
C LEU A 35 -9.63 -34.34 14.75
N ASP A 36 -10.59 -35.17 15.23
CA ASP A 36 -11.30 -36.12 14.40
C ASP A 36 -12.29 -35.47 13.43
N GLY A 37 -12.80 -34.28 13.75
CA GLY A 37 -13.58 -33.40 12.88
C GLY A 37 -13.37 -31.95 13.25
N THR A 38 -13.54 -31.01 12.31
CA THR A 38 -13.32 -29.59 12.59
C THR A 38 -14.15 -28.65 11.75
N VAL A 39 -14.52 -27.49 12.35
CA VAL A 39 -15.11 -26.34 11.66
C VAL A 39 -14.05 -25.37 11.10
N PHE A 40 -12.79 -25.50 11.52
CA PHE A 40 -11.71 -24.63 11.10
C PHE A 40 -11.24 -24.95 9.67
N TYR A 41 -11.26 -23.94 8.81
CA TYR A 41 -10.73 -24.03 7.45
C TYR A 41 -9.19 -23.92 7.49
N PRO A 42 -8.45 -24.89 6.93
CA PRO A 42 -7.00 -24.79 6.79
C PRO A 42 -6.61 -23.86 5.66
N GLU A 43 -5.42 -23.24 5.73
CA GLU A 43 -4.92 -22.45 4.61
C GLU A 43 -4.89 -23.26 3.32
N GLY A 44 -5.49 -22.72 2.28
CA GLY A 44 -5.53 -23.40 0.98
C GLY A 44 -6.14 -22.55 -0.13
N GLY A 45 -5.73 -22.84 -1.37
CA GLY A 45 -6.32 -22.18 -2.55
C GLY A 45 -6.20 -20.64 -2.58
N GLY A 46 -5.25 -20.05 -1.83
CA GLY A 46 -5.07 -18.61 -1.74
C GLY A 46 -5.94 -17.95 -0.65
N GLN A 47 -6.72 -18.73 0.10
CA GLN A 47 -7.47 -18.29 1.27
C GLN A 47 -6.68 -18.64 2.55
N PRO A 48 -6.45 -17.66 3.45
CA PRO A 48 -5.84 -17.90 4.76
C PRO A 48 -6.66 -18.83 5.65
N ALA A 49 -5.98 -19.49 6.58
CA ALA A 49 -6.60 -20.31 7.61
C ALA A 49 -7.55 -19.52 8.52
N ASP A 50 -8.47 -20.23 9.14
CA ASP A 50 -9.29 -19.68 10.21
C ASP A 50 -8.49 -19.44 11.48
N ARG A 51 -9.12 -18.66 12.36
CA ARG A 51 -8.71 -18.39 13.73
C ARG A 51 -9.87 -18.64 14.67
N GLY A 52 -9.58 -18.76 15.95
CA GLY A 52 -10.62 -18.94 16.95
C GLY A 52 -10.09 -19.60 18.22
N THR A 53 -10.92 -20.42 18.87
CA THR A 53 -10.56 -21.05 20.13
C THR A 53 -10.94 -22.53 20.17
N LEU A 54 -10.15 -23.30 20.93
CA LEU A 54 -10.49 -24.64 21.38
C LEU A 54 -10.62 -24.60 22.91
N THR A 55 -11.76 -25.03 23.45
CA THR A 55 -12.01 -25.07 24.89
C THR A 55 -12.04 -26.53 25.36
N LEU A 56 -11.13 -26.87 26.26
CA LEU A 56 -11.05 -28.21 26.86
C LEU A 56 -12.15 -28.43 27.91
N ALA A 57 -12.39 -29.68 28.30
CA ALA A 57 -13.43 -30.07 29.27
C ALA A 57 -13.26 -29.38 30.64
N ASP A 58 -12.04 -29.00 31.03
CA ASP A 58 -11.75 -28.26 32.27
C ASP A 58 -11.99 -26.76 32.18
N GLY A 59 -12.45 -26.27 31.01
CA GLY A 59 -12.68 -24.86 30.73
C GLY A 59 -11.41 -24.09 30.23
N THR A 60 -10.27 -24.78 30.07
CA THR A 60 -9.07 -24.14 29.52
C THR A 60 -9.28 -23.77 28.07
N VAL A 61 -9.03 -22.50 27.72
CA VAL A 61 -9.16 -21.94 26.36
C VAL A 61 -7.79 -21.89 25.71
N LEU A 62 -7.68 -22.43 24.50
CA LEU A 62 -6.51 -22.37 23.62
C LEU A 62 -6.83 -21.51 22.43
N HIS A 63 -5.97 -20.55 22.09
CA HIS A 63 -6.17 -19.72 20.90
C HIS A 63 -5.56 -20.39 19.68
N VAL A 64 -6.40 -20.65 18.67
CA VAL A 64 -5.97 -21.18 17.36
C VAL A 64 -5.51 -20.00 16.52
N THR A 65 -4.20 -20.00 16.18
CA THR A 65 -3.56 -18.91 15.41
C THR A 65 -3.35 -19.28 13.95
N ASP A 66 -3.36 -20.57 13.63
CA ASP A 66 -3.12 -21.07 12.28
C ASP A 66 -3.66 -22.51 12.14
N VAL A 67 -4.06 -22.90 10.93
CA VAL A 67 -4.59 -24.22 10.62
C VAL A 67 -4.04 -24.71 9.29
N HIS A 68 -3.47 -25.92 9.28
CA HIS A 68 -2.91 -26.55 8.08
C HIS A 68 -3.40 -27.98 7.90
N GLU A 69 -3.54 -28.40 6.65
CA GLU A 69 -3.83 -29.79 6.30
C GLU A 69 -2.55 -30.52 5.85
N SER A 70 -2.34 -31.70 6.39
CA SER A 70 -1.29 -32.62 5.95
C SER A 70 -1.83 -34.04 5.89
N GLU A 71 -1.76 -34.68 4.73
CA GLU A 71 -2.20 -36.06 4.52
C GLU A 71 -3.65 -36.37 4.93
N GLY A 72 -4.54 -35.34 4.81
CA GLY A 72 -5.95 -35.44 5.20
C GLY A 72 -6.20 -35.24 6.69
N VAL A 73 -5.20 -34.87 7.46
CA VAL A 73 -5.30 -34.49 8.87
C VAL A 73 -5.17 -32.98 9.01
N ILE A 74 -6.11 -32.34 9.71
CA ILE A 74 -6.10 -30.91 9.96
C ILE A 74 -5.48 -30.62 11.32
N TRP A 75 -4.40 -29.83 11.29
CA TRP A 75 -3.60 -29.42 12.43
C TRP A 75 -3.90 -27.98 12.82
N HIS A 76 -4.27 -27.78 14.08
CA HIS A 76 -4.56 -26.47 14.68
C HIS A 76 -3.35 -26.03 15.49
N THR A 77 -2.68 -24.95 15.09
CA THR A 77 -1.60 -24.33 15.86
C THR A 77 -2.18 -23.50 16.98
N VAL A 78 -1.80 -23.83 18.21
CA VAL A 78 -2.30 -23.19 19.45
C VAL A 78 -1.20 -22.51 20.23
N ASP A 79 -1.56 -21.47 20.96
CA ASP A 79 -0.65 -20.62 21.76
C ASP A 79 -0.14 -21.31 23.02
N ALA A 80 -0.86 -22.34 23.53
CA ALA A 80 -0.50 -23.11 24.72
C ALA A 80 -0.87 -24.59 24.57
N LEU A 81 -0.13 -25.49 25.24
CA LEU A 81 -0.45 -26.91 25.38
C LEU A 81 -0.51 -27.29 26.88
N PRO A 82 -1.69 -27.18 27.52
CA PRO A 82 -1.88 -27.62 28.90
C PRO A 82 -1.89 -29.12 29.01
N ALA A 83 -1.71 -29.64 30.23
CA ALA A 83 -1.70 -31.10 30.53
C ALA A 83 -2.99 -31.82 30.13
N GLY A 84 -4.12 -31.10 30.03
CA GLY A 84 -5.40 -31.67 29.60
C GLY A 84 -5.55 -31.82 28.07
N ALA A 85 -4.66 -31.25 27.28
CA ALA A 85 -4.62 -31.39 25.83
C ALA A 85 -3.93 -32.71 25.44
N VAL A 86 -4.64 -33.82 25.58
CA VAL A 86 -4.13 -35.18 25.32
C VAL A 86 -5.00 -35.91 24.29
N PRO A 87 -4.46 -36.88 23.54
CA PRO A 87 -5.25 -37.71 22.66
C PRO A 87 -6.41 -38.37 23.39
N GLY A 88 -7.61 -38.32 22.79
CA GLY A 88 -8.85 -38.82 23.35
C GLY A 88 -9.67 -37.78 24.13
N ALA A 89 -9.10 -36.65 24.52
CA ALA A 89 -9.83 -35.55 25.14
C ALA A 89 -10.75 -34.83 24.13
N GLU A 90 -11.86 -34.29 24.62
CA GLU A 90 -12.76 -33.48 23.81
C GLU A 90 -12.35 -32.00 23.88
N ALA A 91 -12.52 -31.30 22.77
CA ALA A 91 -12.32 -29.86 22.64
C ALA A 91 -13.52 -29.24 21.93
N ALA A 92 -14.16 -28.26 22.58
CA ALA A 92 -15.18 -27.44 21.92
C ALA A 92 -14.50 -26.38 21.03
N GLU A 93 -14.91 -26.35 19.78
CA GLU A 93 -14.40 -25.47 18.74
C GLU A 93 -15.27 -24.22 18.59
N SER A 94 -14.67 -23.06 18.45
CA SER A 94 -15.37 -21.81 18.07
C SER A 94 -14.46 -20.98 17.17
N ILE A 95 -14.88 -20.76 15.92
CA ILE A 95 -14.11 -19.93 14.98
C ILE A 95 -14.38 -18.43 15.19
N ASP A 96 -13.40 -17.60 14.85
CA ASP A 96 -13.59 -16.17 14.65
C ASP A 96 -14.46 -15.96 13.41
N TRP A 97 -15.76 -15.75 13.64
CA TRP A 97 -16.73 -15.64 12.55
C TRP A 97 -16.51 -14.42 11.67
N GLU A 98 -16.10 -13.29 12.24
CA GLU A 98 -15.85 -12.07 11.46
C GLU A 98 -14.67 -12.28 10.49
N TRP A 99 -13.62 -12.96 10.98
CA TRP A 99 -12.49 -13.36 10.15
C TRP A 99 -12.91 -14.32 9.03
N ARG A 100 -13.66 -15.40 9.35
CA ARG A 100 -14.17 -16.36 8.37
C ARG A 100 -15.04 -15.68 7.33
N PHE A 101 -16.01 -14.88 7.73
CA PHE A 101 -16.96 -14.24 6.84
C PHE A 101 -16.31 -13.23 5.92
N ASP A 102 -15.35 -12.45 6.43
CA ASP A 102 -14.50 -11.60 5.58
C ASP A 102 -13.82 -12.42 4.48
N LYS A 103 -13.21 -13.58 4.80
CA LYS A 103 -12.56 -14.41 3.78
C LYS A 103 -13.55 -14.97 2.77
N MET A 104 -14.74 -15.36 3.22
CA MET A 104 -15.83 -15.80 2.34
C MET A 104 -16.27 -14.69 1.39
N GLN A 105 -16.40 -13.45 1.87
CA GLN A 105 -16.73 -12.29 1.02
C GLN A 105 -15.63 -12.03 -0.02
N GLN A 106 -14.36 -12.04 0.40
CA GLN A 106 -13.24 -11.83 -0.53
C GLN A 106 -13.17 -12.93 -1.59
N HIS A 107 -13.31 -14.21 -1.18
CA HIS A 107 -13.19 -15.35 -2.08
C HIS A 107 -14.34 -15.42 -3.08
N THR A 108 -15.58 -15.27 -2.61
CA THR A 108 -16.75 -15.27 -3.50
C THR A 108 -16.72 -14.07 -4.46
N GLY A 109 -16.33 -12.90 -3.97
CA GLY A 109 -16.15 -11.71 -4.80
C GLY A 109 -15.07 -11.87 -5.88
N GLU A 110 -13.97 -12.57 -5.55
CA GLU A 110 -12.94 -12.93 -6.54
C GLU A 110 -13.52 -13.82 -7.63
N HIS A 111 -14.25 -14.88 -7.27
CA HIS A 111 -14.89 -15.76 -8.25
C HIS A 111 -15.84 -15.00 -9.19
N ILE A 112 -16.67 -14.12 -8.66
CA ILE A 112 -17.59 -13.30 -9.46
C ILE A 112 -16.78 -12.43 -10.43
N LEU A 113 -15.79 -11.67 -9.94
CA LEU A 113 -14.99 -10.78 -10.78
C LEU A 113 -14.16 -11.55 -11.81
N SER A 114 -13.53 -12.63 -11.39
CA SER A 114 -12.69 -13.49 -12.25
C SER A 114 -13.51 -14.12 -13.39
N GLY A 115 -14.73 -14.61 -13.09
CA GLY A 115 -15.62 -15.16 -14.10
C GLY A 115 -16.13 -14.11 -15.09
N ILE A 116 -16.46 -12.90 -14.61
CA ILE A 116 -16.84 -11.76 -15.47
C ILE A 116 -15.65 -11.33 -16.36
N LEU A 117 -14.43 -11.25 -15.83
CA LEU A 117 -13.24 -10.92 -16.62
C LEU A 117 -12.95 -11.99 -17.68
N HIS A 118 -13.15 -13.26 -17.35
CA HIS A 118 -13.07 -14.34 -18.31
C HIS A 118 -14.12 -14.21 -19.42
N ALA A 119 -15.38 -13.99 -19.06
CA ALA A 119 -16.46 -13.87 -20.03
C ALA A 119 -16.31 -12.66 -20.97
N MET A 120 -15.81 -11.52 -20.46
CA MET A 120 -15.72 -10.27 -21.23
C MET A 120 -14.43 -10.20 -22.07
N PHE A 121 -13.31 -10.75 -21.57
CA PHE A 121 -11.98 -10.52 -22.15
C PHE A 121 -11.19 -11.80 -22.41
N GLY A 122 -11.72 -12.99 -22.11
CA GLY A 122 -10.97 -14.24 -22.15
C GLY A 122 -9.83 -14.29 -21.13
N ALA A 123 -9.92 -13.46 -20.07
CA ALA A 123 -8.87 -13.35 -19.07
C ALA A 123 -8.92 -14.51 -18.09
N GLU A 124 -7.82 -15.28 -18.01
CA GLU A 124 -7.65 -16.30 -16.98
C GLU A 124 -7.08 -15.69 -15.70
N ASN A 125 -7.54 -16.18 -14.54
CA ASN A 125 -6.93 -15.88 -13.26
C ASN A 125 -5.68 -16.77 -13.11
N VAL A 126 -4.49 -16.18 -13.25
CA VAL A 126 -3.19 -16.88 -13.15
C VAL A 126 -2.51 -16.69 -11.79
N GLY A 127 -3.10 -15.95 -10.87
CA GLY A 127 -2.60 -15.74 -9.51
C GLY A 127 -3.67 -15.16 -8.60
N PHE A 128 -3.83 -15.72 -7.39
CA PHE A 128 -4.81 -15.30 -6.41
C PHE A 128 -4.27 -15.45 -4.99
N HIS A 129 -4.50 -14.43 -4.16
CA HIS A 129 -4.19 -14.47 -2.74
C HIS A 129 -5.05 -13.45 -1.98
N ILE A 130 -5.69 -13.89 -0.91
CA ILE A 130 -6.41 -13.01 0.02
C ILE A 130 -5.41 -12.49 1.06
N GLY A 131 -4.89 -11.29 0.82
CA GLY A 131 -4.01 -10.59 1.75
C GLY A 131 -4.78 -9.99 2.95
N SER A 132 -4.03 -9.38 3.87
CA SER A 132 -4.59 -8.69 5.04
C SER A 132 -5.43 -7.46 4.65
N GLU A 133 -4.98 -6.70 3.66
CA GLU A 133 -5.62 -5.45 3.23
C GLU A 133 -6.52 -5.65 2.01
N ALA A 134 -6.04 -6.35 1.00
CA ALA A 134 -6.74 -6.57 -0.26
C ALA A 134 -6.50 -7.96 -0.84
N VAL A 135 -7.38 -8.37 -1.70
CA VAL A 135 -7.20 -9.52 -2.60
C VAL A 135 -6.31 -9.10 -3.74
N ARG A 136 -5.26 -9.88 -3.99
CA ARG A 136 -4.45 -9.78 -5.19
C ARG A 136 -4.88 -10.82 -6.20
N MET A 137 -5.20 -10.37 -7.41
CA MET A 137 -5.58 -11.22 -8.54
C MET A 137 -4.78 -10.84 -9.78
N ASP A 138 -4.17 -11.81 -10.43
CA ASP A 138 -3.37 -11.62 -11.65
C ASP A 138 -4.13 -12.21 -12.85
N THR A 139 -4.26 -11.45 -13.93
CA THR A 139 -4.90 -11.88 -15.18
C THR A 139 -3.88 -12.28 -16.24
N SER A 140 -4.29 -13.16 -17.17
CA SER A 140 -3.45 -13.63 -18.27
C SER A 140 -3.31 -12.65 -19.43
N VAL A 141 -4.19 -11.64 -19.52
CA VAL A 141 -4.24 -10.68 -20.63
C VAL A 141 -4.34 -9.24 -20.09
N PRO A 142 -3.85 -8.25 -20.85
CA PRO A 142 -4.01 -6.85 -20.48
C PRO A 142 -5.46 -6.40 -20.61
N ILE A 143 -5.93 -5.59 -19.66
CA ILE A 143 -7.29 -5.04 -19.65
C ILE A 143 -7.18 -3.54 -19.42
N SER A 144 -7.89 -2.75 -20.23
CA SER A 144 -7.89 -1.30 -20.10
C SER A 144 -8.60 -0.84 -18.82
N ALA A 145 -8.28 0.37 -18.34
CA ALA A 145 -8.98 0.95 -17.18
C ALA A 145 -10.50 1.05 -17.39
N GLU A 146 -10.95 1.33 -18.61
CA GLU A 146 -12.38 1.33 -18.95
C GLU A 146 -12.96 -0.08 -18.89
N GLY A 147 -12.26 -1.08 -19.44
CA GLY A 147 -12.68 -2.49 -19.35
C GLY A 147 -12.79 -2.96 -17.89
N LEU A 148 -11.87 -2.56 -17.04
CA LEU A 148 -11.94 -2.88 -15.60
C LEU A 148 -13.13 -2.22 -14.91
N ARG A 149 -13.48 -0.96 -15.25
CA ARG A 149 -14.68 -0.30 -14.72
C ARG A 149 -15.96 -1.01 -15.15
N GLN A 150 -16.03 -1.44 -16.41
CA GLN A 150 -17.17 -2.19 -16.92
C GLN A 150 -17.31 -3.57 -16.26
N ALA A 151 -16.20 -4.28 -16.07
CA ALA A 151 -16.16 -5.57 -15.36
C ALA A 151 -16.56 -5.42 -13.89
N GLU A 152 -16.07 -4.39 -13.18
CA GLU A 152 -16.44 -4.09 -11.80
C GLU A 152 -17.96 -3.86 -11.68
N LEU A 153 -18.52 -3.07 -12.59
CA LEU A 153 -19.98 -2.84 -12.61
C LEU A 153 -20.75 -4.13 -12.91
N ALA A 154 -20.31 -4.93 -13.88
CA ALA A 154 -20.94 -6.20 -14.21
C ALA A 154 -20.88 -7.19 -13.04
N ALA A 155 -19.74 -7.28 -12.36
CA ALA A 155 -19.59 -8.11 -11.16
C ALA A 155 -20.53 -7.66 -10.02
N ASN A 156 -20.67 -6.36 -9.79
CA ASN A 156 -21.60 -5.85 -8.79
C ASN A 156 -23.08 -6.08 -9.17
N ARG A 157 -23.42 -6.14 -10.45
CA ARG A 157 -24.79 -6.54 -10.87
C ARG A 157 -25.11 -7.97 -10.46
N ILE A 158 -24.15 -8.88 -10.50
CA ILE A 158 -24.34 -10.26 -9.98
C ILE A 158 -24.53 -10.24 -8.45
N VAL A 159 -23.76 -9.39 -7.74
CA VAL A 159 -23.96 -9.19 -6.29
C VAL A 159 -25.38 -8.72 -5.99
N TRP A 160 -25.88 -7.74 -6.72
CA TRP A 160 -27.23 -7.16 -6.50
C TRP A 160 -28.38 -8.10 -6.88
N GLN A 161 -28.13 -9.12 -7.70
CA GLN A 161 -29.13 -10.14 -8.03
C GLN A 161 -29.36 -11.13 -6.89
N ASP A 162 -28.45 -11.20 -5.93
CA ASP A 162 -28.51 -12.08 -4.74
C ASP A 162 -28.79 -13.55 -5.10
N VAL A 163 -28.08 -14.05 -6.11
CA VAL A 163 -28.24 -15.44 -6.55
C VAL A 163 -27.50 -16.42 -5.61
N PRO A 164 -27.98 -17.68 -5.47
CA PRO A 164 -27.32 -18.67 -4.62
C PRO A 164 -25.93 -19.06 -5.17
N VAL A 165 -24.97 -19.28 -4.25
CA VAL A 165 -23.69 -19.90 -4.54
C VAL A 165 -23.82 -21.40 -4.33
N LEU A 166 -23.79 -22.15 -5.42
CA LEU A 166 -24.05 -23.58 -5.42
C LEU A 166 -22.72 -24.35 -5.30
N ILE A 167 -22.71 -25.33 -4.40
CA ILE A 167 -21.56 -26.22 -4.21
C ILE A 167 -21.99 -27.63 -4.56
N THR A 168 -21.28 -28.26 -5.48
CA THR A 168 -21.58 -29.64 -5.93
C THR A 168 -20.32 -30.49 -5.98
N TYR A 169 -20.53 -31.80 -5.92
CA TYR A 169 -19.51 -32.84 -6.06
C TYR A 169 -19.90 -33.78 -7.19
N PRO A 170 -19.71 -33.34 -8.45
CA PRO A 170 -20.14 -34.13 -9.61
C PRO A 170 -19.43 -35.49 -9.70
N THR A 171 -20.12 -36.48 -10.26
CA THR A 171 -19.50 -37.74 -10.66
C THR A 171 -18.51 -37.52 -11.79
N PRO A 172 -17.59 -38.46 -12.09
CA PRO A 172 -16.66 -38.33 -13.22
C PRO A 172 -17.38 -38.10 -14.56
N GLU A 173 -18.55 -38.73 -14.77
CA GLU A 173 -19.38 -38.58 -15.97
C GLU A 173 -19.99 -37.17 -16.08
N GLU A 174 -20.54 -36.66 -14.97
CA GLU A 174 -21.08 -35.30 -14.88
C GLU A 174 -19.97 -34.26 -15.06
N LEU A 175 -18.81 -34.48 -14.43
CA LEU A 175 -17.67 -33.59 -14.53
C LEU A 175 -17.13 -33.49 -15.98
N ALA A 176 -17.10 -34.62 -16.71
CA ALA A 176 -16.68 -34.65 -18.11
C ALA A 176 -17.60 -33.86 -19.04
N ALA A 177 -18.89 -33.73 -18.68
CA ALA A 177 -19.88 -32.95 -19.41
C ALA A 177 -19.94 -31.46 -19.00
N LEU A 178 -19.28 -31.09 -17.88
CA LEU A 178 -19.32 -29.74 -17.31
C LEU A 178 -18.19 -28.88 -17.86
N THR A 179 -18.52 -27.69 -18.34
CA THR A 179 -17.52 -26.66 -18.63
C THR A 179 -17.26 -25.86 -17.36
N TYR A 180 -16.03 -25.96 -16.82
CA TYR A 180 -15.63 -25.24 -15.61
C TYR A 180 -14.19 -24.76 -15.72
N ARG A 181 -13.85 -23.73 -14.93
CA ARG A 181 -12.48 -23.23 -14.80
C ARG A 181 -11.74 -24.00 -13.69
N SER A 182 -10.46 -24.25 -13.89
CA SER A 182 -9.61 -24.83 -12.85
C SER A 182 -8.19 -24.26 -12.96
N LYS A 183 -7.60 -23.93 -11.81
CA LYS A 183 -6.21 -23.45 -11.73
C LYS A 183 -5.19 -24.58 -11.71
N LYS A 184 -5.61 -25.83 -11.44
CA LYS A 184 -4.75 -27.02 -11.32
C LYS A 184 -5.51 -28.26 -11.76
N GLU A 185 -4.78 -29.26 -12.20
CA GLU A 185 -5.33 -30.62 -12.30
C GLU A 185 -5.63 -31.12 -10.89
N ILE A 186 -6.83 -31.65 -10.68
CA ILE A 186 -7.30 -32.13 -9.38
C ILE A 186 -7.40 -33.65 -9.46
N ALA A 187 -6.65 -34.34 -8.61
CA ALA A 187 -6.77 -35.77 -8.43
C ALA A 187 -7.87 -36.08 -7.40
N GLY A 188 -8.78 -37.00 -7.75
CA GLY A 188 -9.89 -37.44 -6.85
C GLY A 188 -11.17 -36.66 -7.08
N GLN A 189 -11.99 -36.55 -6.03
CA GLN A 189 -13.29 -35.88 -6.10
C GLN A 189 -13.11 -34.35 -6.28
N VAL A 190 -13.72 -33.80 -7.32
CA VAL A 190 -13.69 -32.38 -7.62
C VAL A 190 -14.89 -31.68 -7.00
N ARG A 191 -14.63 -30.62 -6.22
CA ARG A 191 -15.66 -29.74 -5.68
C ARG A 191 -15.85 -28.56 -6.63
N ILE A 192 -17.06 -28.40 -7.16
CA ILE A 192 -17.43 -27.32 -8.09
C ILE A 192 -18.23 -26.25 -7.34
N VAL A 193 -17.81 -25.02 -7.49
CA VAL A 193 -18.54 -23.82 -7.06
C VAL A 193 -19.16 -23.17 -8.29
N THR A 194 -20.49 -23.06 -8.31
CA THR A 194 -21.25 -22.42 -9.39
C THR A 194 -21.92 -21.16 -8.88
N ILE A 195 -21.61 -20.04 -9.51
CA ILE A 195 -22.29 -18.75 -9.32
C ILE A 195 -23.05 -18.43 -10.61
N PRO A 196 -24.37 -18.60 -10.64
CA PRO A 196 -25.16 -18.41 -11.85
C PRO A 196 -24.90 -17.03 -12.49
N GLY A 197 -24.59 -17.04 -13.80
CA GLY A 197 -24.30 -15.82 -14.55
C GLY A 197 -22.91 -15.21 -14.33
N ALA A 198 -22.08 -15.82 -13.48
CA ALA A 198 -20.72 -15.32 -13.22
C ALA A 198 -19.65 -16.38 -13.41
N ASP A 199 -19.68 -17.50 -12.68
CA ASP A 199 -18.58 -18.44 -12.65
C ASP A 199 -19.01 -19.89 -12.43
N VAL A 200 -18.26 -20.84 -13.01
CA VAL A 200 -18.25 -22.25 -12.68
C VAL A 200 -16.80 -22.68 -12.53
N CYS A 201 -16.38 -22.99 -11.31
CA CYS A 201 -14.96 -23.21 -11.03
C CYS A 201 -14.74 -24.33 -10.00
N ALA A 202 -13.66 -25.09 -10.19
CA ALA A 202 -13.17 -26.01 -9.18
C ALA A 202 -12.48 -25.24 -8.04
N CYS A 203 -13.05 -25.33 -6.83
CA CYS A 203 -12.55 -24.60 -5.67
C CYS A 203 -12.86 -25.32 -4.35
N CYS A 204 -11.87 -25.34 -3.42
CA CYS A 204 -12.01 -25.93 -2.09
C CYS A 204 -12.25 -24.91 -0.98
N GLY A 205 -12.27 -23.60 -1.28
CA GLY A 205 -12.43 -22.53 -0.30
C GLY A 205 -13.84 -22.39 0.26
N THR A 206 -13.99 -21.56 1.27
CA THR A 206 -15.31 -21.23 1.82
C THR A 206 -15.93 -20.04 1.07
N HIS A 207 -17.23 -20.09 0.87
CA HIS A 207 -17.99 -19.10 0.09
C HIS A 207 -19.21 -18.61 0.86
N THR A 208 -19.71 -17.43 0.52
CA THR A 208 -21.01 -16.93 0.98
C THR A 208 -22.15 -17.80 0.44
N ALA A 209 -23.28 -17.82 1.11
CA ALA A 209 -24.44 -18.61 0.67
C ALA A 209 -25.10 -18.00 -0.60
N THR A 210 -25.06 -16.69 -0.70
CA THR A 210 -25.57 -15.94 -1.85
C THR A 210 -24.59 -14.85 -2.27
N THR A 211 -24.71 -14.37 -3.51
CA THR A 211 -23.87 -13.27 -4.01
C THR A 211 -24.14 -11.94 -3.30
N GLY A 212 -25.35 -11.72 -2.80
CA GLY A 212 -25.70 -10.52 -2.03
C GLY A 212 -24.90 -10.36 -0.74
N GLN A 213 -24.53 -11.48 -0.10
CA GLN A 213 -23.68 -11.48 1.09
C GLN A 213 -22.22 -11.03 0.83
N VAL A 214 -21.79 -10.99 -0.43
CA VAL A 214 -20.50 -10.39 -0.81
C VAL A 214 -20.49 -8.88 -0.54
N GLY A 215 -21.64 -8.23 -0.61
CA GLY A 215 -21.81 -6.80 -0.41
C GLY A 215 -21.40 -5.99 -1.65
N GLN A 216 -20.22 -5.44 -1.69
CA GLN A 216 -19.68 -4.69 -2.83
C GLN A 216 -18.33 -5.26 -3.25
N ILE A 217 -18.10 -5.33 -4.55
CA ILE A 217 -16.78 -5.63 -5.14
C ILE A 217 -16.15 -4.31 -5.62
N LYS A 218 -14.94 -3.99 -5.17
CA LYS A 218 -14.24 -2.77 -5.58
C LYS A 218 -12.81 -3.06 -6.01
N ILE A 219 -12.46 -2.67 -7.23
CA ILE A 219 -11.07 -2.66 -7.72
C ILE A 219 -10.42 -1.37 -7.21
N LEU A 220 -9.40 -1.49 -6.35
CA LEU A 220 -8.67 -0.36 -5.77
C LEU A 220 -7.58 0.13 -6.70
N ALA A 221 -6.85 -0.81 -7.31
CA ALA A 221 -5.70 -0.52 -8.16
C ALA A 221 -5.53 -1.59 -9.24
N SER A 222 -4.87 -1.20 -10.32
CA SER A 222 -4.44 -2.10 -11.38
C SER A 222 -3.04 -1.70 -11.86
N GLU A 223 -2.18 -2.70 -12.10
CA GLU A 223 -0.84 -2.52 -12.65
C GLU A 223 -0.54 -3.57 -13.71
N ASN A 224 0.27 -3.22 -14.71
CA ASN A 224 0.71 -4.19 -15.71
C ASN A 224 1.61 -5.25 -15.06
N TYR A 225 1.31 -6.52 -15.27
CA TYR A 225 2.05 -7.62 -14.67
C TYR A 225 2.14 -8.84 -15.59
N LYS A 226 3.35 -9.25 -15.96
CA LYS A 226 3.66 -10.48 -16.74
C LYS A 226 2.76 -10.69 -17.96
N GLY A 227 2.50 -9.63 -18.73
CA GLY A 227 1.67 -9.70 -19.94
C GLY A 227 0.17 -9.60 -19.70
N GLY A 228 -0.27 -9.51 -18.44
CA GLY A 228 -1.63 -9.24 -18.03
C GLY A 228 -1.72 -8.04 -17.09
N VAL A 229 -2.68 -8.09 -16.18
CA VAL A 229 -2.92 -7.04 -15.17
C VAL A 229 -2.98 -7.67 -13.79
N ARG A 230 -2.27 -7.09 -12.83
CA ARG A 230 -2.44 -7.35 -11.41
C ARG A 230 -3.47 -6.40 -10.83
N LEU A 231 -4.47 -6.93 -10.16
CA LEU A 231 -5.54 -6.18 -9.51
C LEU A 231 -5.41 -6.28 -8.00
N SER A 232 -5.67 -5.15 -7.32
CA SER A 232 -5.98 -5.10 -5.89
C SER A 232 -7.47 -4.91 -5.72
N VAL A 233 -8.14 -5.86 -5.09
CA VAL A 233 -9.60 -5.91 -4.98
C VAL A 233 -10.01 -6.05 -3.53
N VAL A 234 -11.10 -5.42 -3.14
CA VAL A 234 -11.74 -5.61 -1.83
C VAL A 234 -13.22 -5.86 -2.00
N CYS A 235 -13.79 -6.67 -1.10
CA CYS A 235 -15.20 -6.99 -1.09
C CYS A 235 -15.82 -6.73 0.29
N GLY A 236 -17.15 -6.51 0.31
CA GLY A 236 -17.92 -6.44 1.53
C GLY A 236 -17.46 -5.37 2.52
N GLN A 237 -17.18 -5.80 3.74
CA GLN A 237 -16.78 -4.91 4.82
C GLN A 237 -15.52 -4.12 4.49
N ARG A 238 -14.54 -4.71 3.79
CA ARG A 238 -13.31 -4.01 3.37
C ARG A 238 -13.61 -2.92 2.34
N ALA A 239 -14.55 -3.16 1.42
CA ALA A 239 -14.97 -2.15 0.43
C ALA A 239 -15.68 -0.97 1.12
N LEU A 240 -16.51 -1.23 2.14
CA LEU A 240 -17.14 -0.20 2.96
C LEU A 240 -16.09 0.60 3.75
N ALA A 241 -15.14 -0.06 4.39
CA ALA A 241 -14.06 0.59 5.14
C ALA A 241 -13.22 1.52 4.24
N GLU A 242 -12.88 1.08 3.01
CA GLU A 242 -12.15 1.93 2.05
C GLU A 242 -12.99 3.14 1.60
N ALA A 243 -14.29 2.96 1.35
CA ALA A 243 -15.18 4.07 1.02
C ALA A 243 -15.27 5.10 2.18
N GLN A 244 -15.33 4.63 3.43
CA GLN A 244 -15.32 5.49 4.62
C GLN A 244 -14.00 6.23 4.77
N ALA A 245 -12.86 5.54 4.59
CA ALA A 245 -11.54 6.14 4.66
C ALA A 245 -11.33 7.20 3.55
N MET A 246 -11.78 6.92 2.33
CA MET A 246 -11.75 7.89 1.24
C MET A 246 -12.58 9.14 1.58
N ARG A 247 -13.77 8.94 2.15
CA ARG A 247 -14.64 10.04 2.56
C ARG A 247 -14.01 10.90 3.65
N ALA A 248 -13.36 10.27 4.64
CA ALA A 248 -12.63 10.98 5.69
C ALA A 248 -11.48 11.82 5.12
N ARG A 249 -10.63 11.23 4.27
CA ARG A 249 -9.56 11.96 3.57
C ARG A 249 -10.07 13.16 2.78
N GLN A 250 -11.20 13.00 2.07
CA GLN A 250 -11.83 14.13 1.37
C GLN A 250 -12.34 15.22 2.32
N ALA A 251 -12.90 14.84 3.46
CA ALA A 251 -13.36 15.80 4.47
C ALA A 251 -12.20 16.59 5.06
N ASP A 252 -11.07 15.94 5.36
CA ASP A 252 -9.87 16.58 5.89
C ASP A 252 -9.28 17.59 4.87
N ILE A 253 -9.19 17.21 3.59
CA ILE A 253 -8.75 18.13 2.53
C ILE A 253 -9.74 19.30 2.40
N GLY A 254 -11.05 19.01 2.46
CA GLY A 254 -12.08 20.04 2.41
C GLY A 254 -11.98 21.04 3.56
N ALA A 255 -11.73 20.54 4.78
CA ALA A 255 -11.55 21.39 5.97
C ALA A 255 -10.31 22.27 5.83
N LEU A 256 -9.17 21.70 5.39
CA LEU A 256 -7.93 22.46 5.19
C LEU A 256 -8.08 23.58 4.15
N LEU A 257 -8.82 23.32 3.06
CA LEU A 257 -8.97 24.26 1.94
C LEU A 257 -10.27 25.08 2.00
N SER A 258 -11.07 24.98 3.08
CA SER A 258 -12.39 25.60 3.20
C SER A 258 -13.31 25.30 2.01
N ALA A 259 -13.29 24.06 1.54
CA ALA A 259 -14.01 23.59 0.36
C ALA A 259 -15.02 22.48 0.69
N LYS A 260 -16.12 22.40 -0.03
CA LYS A 260 -17.05 21.26 0.07
C LYS A 260 -16.39 19.99 -0.47
N SER A 261 -16.78 18.82 0.06
CA SER A 261 -16.20 17.52 -0.36
C SER A 261 -16.24 17.27 -1.87
N THR A 262 -17.25 17.79 -2.56
CA THR A 262 -17.39 17.69 -4.04
C THR A 262 -16.50 18.65 -4.81
N GLU A 263 -15.88 19.63 -4.13
CA GLU A 263 -15.09 20.71 -4.73
C GLU A 263 -13.62 20.65 -4.34
N THR A 264 -13.21 19.63 -3.59
CA THR A 264 -11.82 19.48 -3.09
C THR A 264 -10.78 19.47 -4.20
N ALA A 265 -11.05 18.81 -5.34
CA ALA A 265 -10.15 18.78 -6.47
C ALA A 265 -9.92 20.20 -7.05
N ASN A 266 -11.00 20.97 -7.24
CA ASN A 266 -10.91 22.35 -7.74
C ASN A 266 -10.17 23.24 -6.73
N ALA A 267 -10.37 23.05 -5.44
CA ALA A 267 -9.66 23.79 -4.40
C ALA A 267 -8.16 23.50 -4.41
N VAL A 268 -7.75 22.24 -4.60
CA VAL A 268 -6.34 21.86 -4.75
C VAL A 268 -5.73 22.53 -6.00
N HIS A 269 -6.43 22.48 -7.14
CA HIS A 269 -5.96 23.15 -8.38
C HIS A 269 -5.78 24.65 -8.17
N ARG A 270 -6.75 25.32 -7.55
CA ARG A 270 -6.65 26.75 -7.23
C ARG A 270 -5.41 27.07 -6.41
N VAL A 271 -5.20 26.33 -5.28
CA VAL A 271 -4.03 26.56 -4.43
C VAL A 271 -2.72 26.30 -5.18
N TYR A 272 -2.69 25.30 -6.04
CA TYR A 272 -1.51 25.01 -6.86
C TYR A 272 -1.21 26.14 -7.86
N GLU A 273 -2.24 26.70 -8.50
CA GLU A 273 -2.12 27.83 -9.41
C GLU A 273 -1.68 29.10 -8.67
N GLU A 274 -2.29 29.40 -7.51
CA GLU A 274 -1.90 30.53 -6.66
C GLU A 274 -0.45 30.39 -6.18
N TYR A 275 -0.04 29.21 -5.74
CA TYR A 275 1.35 28.93 -5.36
C TYR A 275 2.31 29.14 -6.52
N THR A 276 1.96 28.67 -7.71
CA THR A 276 2.78 28.81 -8.91
C THR A 276 2.91 30.29 -9.31
N ALA A 277 1.81 31.02 -9.31
CA ALA A 277 1.81 32.46 -9.58
C ALA A 277 2.66 33.24 -8.56
N LEU A 278 2.52 32.93 -7.27
CA LEU A 278 3.30 33.52 -6.19
C LEU A 278 4.81 33.24 -6.38
N LYS A 279 5.17 32.02 -6.76
CA LYS A 279 6.56 31.64 -7.04
C LYS A 279 7.15 32.48 -8.20
N PHE A 280 6.39 32.68 -9.28
CA PHE A 280 6.82 33.54 -10.39
C PHE A 280 6.92 35.02 -9.99
N ALA A 281 5.95 35.52 -9.23
CA ALA A 281 6.01 36.91 -8.74
C ALA A 281 7.21 37.13 -7.82
N HIS A 282 7.47 36.21 -6.90
CA HIS A 282 8.65 36.24 -6.02
C HIS A 282 9.95 36.22 -6.82
N PHE A 283 10.07 35.35 -7.85
CA PHE A 283 11.22 35.31 -8.73
C PHE A 283 11.45 36.65 -9.45
N GLY A 284 10.37 37.27 -9.94
CA GLY A 284 10.43 38.58 -10.61
C GLY A 284 10.88 39.70 -9.66
N LEU A 285 10.35 39.73 -8.43
CA LEU A 285 10.75 40.72 -7.41
C LEU A 285 12.22 40.54 -7.01
N CYS A 286 12.67 39.29 -6.79
CA CYS A 286 14.09 39.01 -6.56
C CYS A 286 14.99 39.51 -7.72
N SER A 287 14.58 39.31 -8.97
CA SER A 287 15.35 39.78 -10.13
C SER A 287 15.48 41.33 -10.14
N GLN A 288 14.38 42.06 -9.90
CA GLN A 288 14.39 43.50 -9.79
C GLN A 288 15.30 44.01 -8.65
N LEU A 289 15.22 43.33 -7.48
CA LEU A 289 16.08 43.65 -6.36
C LEU A 289 17.56 43.41 -6.69
N PHE A 290 17.88 42.28 -7.34
CA PHE A 290 19.26 41.97 -7.74
C PHE A 290 19.79 42.97 -8.76
N ASP A 291 18.97 43.39 -9.73
CA ASP A 291 19.33 44.44 -10.68
C ASP A 291 19.62 45.76 -9.97
N THR A 292 18.80 46.16 -9.01
CA THR A 292 19.02 47.38 -8.23
C THR A 292 20.30 47.26 -7.39
N MET A 293 20.55 46.12 -6.76
CA MET A 293 21.78 45.89 -5.99
C MET A 293 23.03 45.92 -6.87
N ALA A 294 22.97 45.40 -8.11
CA ALA A 294 24.06 45.42 -9.05
C ALA A 294 24.37 46.83 -9.55
N GLN A 295 23.35 47.70 -9.76
CA GLN A 295 23.53 49.10 -10.14
C GLN A 295 24.24 49.95 -9.05
N LEU A 296 24.17 49.51 -7.78
CA LEU A 296 24.82 50.16 -6.65
C LEU A 296 26.27 49.69 -6.39
N VAL A 297 26.79 48.81 -7.26
CA VAL A 297 28.16 48.27 -7.16
C VAL A 297 29.12 49.19 -7.88
N THR A 298 30.22 49.57 -7.23
CA THR A 298 31.32 50.29 -7.85
C THR A 298 32.17 49.35 -8.70
N PRO A 299 32.38 49.58 -9.98
CA PRO A 299 33.23 48.75 -10.81
C PRO A 299 34.65 48.59 -10.21
N GLY A 300 35.13 47.34 -10.11
CA GLY A 300 36.44 47.03 -9.54
C GLY A 300 36.44 46.79 -8.04
N GLU A 301 35.38 47.16 -7.34
CA GLU A 301 35.27 46.90 -5.88
C GLU A 301 34.51 45.59 -5.59
N ASP A 302 34.71 45.07 -4.36
CA ASP A 302 33.98 43.89 -3.86
C ASP A 302 32.52 44.21 -3.58
N ALA A 303 31.66 43.26 -3.89
CA ALA A 303 30.22 43.37 -3.67
C ALA A 303 29.72 42.26 -2.73
N ILE A 304 29.78 42.50 -1.43
CA ILE A 304 29.28 41.56 -0.41
C ILE A 304 27.89 42.03 0.01
N ARG A 305 26.87 41.15 -0.13
CA ARG A 305 25.46 41.47 0.18
C ARG A 305 24.87 40.41 1.08
N ILE A 306 24.23 40.84 2.17
CA ILE A 306 23.39 39.97 3.05
C ILE A 306 21.94 40.21 2.68
N VAL A 307 21.22 39.15 2.29
CA VAL A 307 19.81 39.22 1.89
C VAL A 307 19.06 38.07 2.53
N ASN A 308 18.07 38.41 3.35
CA ASN A 308 17.27 37.41 4.06
C ASN A 308 16.32 36.64 3.11
N GLY A 309 16.12 35.37 3.36
CA GLY A 309 15.08 34.56 2.70
C GLY A 309 15.44 34.08 1.29
N LEU A 310 16.71 34.17 0.88
CA LEU A 310 17.14 33.57 -0.37
C LEU A 310 17.38 32.06 -0.21
N ASP A 311 16.80 31.31 -1.13
CA ASP A 311 17.15 29.91 -1.31
C ASP A 311 18.50 29.75 -2.04
N PRO A 312 19.06 28.55 -2.18
CA PRO A 312 20.33 28.36 -2.89
C PRO A 312 20.35 28.91 -4.33
N ASP A 313 19.23 28.83 -5.06
CA ASP A 313 19.12 29.38 -6.41
C ASP A 313 19.14 30.93 -6.39
N GLY A 314 18.43 31.54 -5.45
CA GLY A 314 18.43 32.98 -5.24
C GLY A 314 19.82 33.52 -4.90
N LEU A 315 20.58 32.83 -4.02
CA LEU A 315 21.99 33.18 -3.72
C LEU A 315 22.87 33.09 -4.95
N HIS A 316 22.71 32.03 -5.73
CA HIS A 316 23.47 31.88 -6.99
C HIS A 316 23.18 33.01 -7.98
N ARG A 317 21.90 33.29 -8.21
CA ARG A 317 21.45 34.36 -9.11
C ARG A 317 21.95 35.75 -8.69
N LEU A 318 21.88 36.05 -7.39
CA LEU A 318 22.38 37.32 -6.86
C LEU A 318 23.89 37.43 -7.06
N ALA A 319 24.67 36.41 -6.70
CA ALA A 319 26.13 36.41 -6.87
C ALA A 319 26.53 36.57 -8.33
N VAL A 320 25.87 35.85 -9.25
CA VAL A 320 26.08 36.03 -10.70
C VAL A 320 25.76 37.44 -11.13
N ARG A 321 24.61 38.01 -10.73
CA ARG A 321 24.19 39.35 -11.13
C ARG A 321 25.14 40.43 -10.62
N LEU A 322 25.68 40.29 -9.42
CA LEU A 322 26.71 41.18 -8.89
C LEU A 322 28.04 41.06 -9.69
N SER A 323 28.44 39.84 -10.07
CA SER A 323 29.69 39.60 -10.81
C SER A 323 29.67 40.12 -12.26
N GLU A 324 28.51 40.43 -12.80
CA GLU A 324 28.35 41.14 -14.08
C GLU A 324 28.63 42.64 -13.94
N ALA A 325 28.54 43.22 -12.74
CA ALA A 325 28.71 44.66 -12.47
C ALA A 325 30.12 45.03 -12.00
N THR A 326 30.95 44.08 -11.52
CA THR A 326 32.30 44.33 -11.02
C THR A 326 33.24 43.16 -11.27
N SER A 327 34.54 43.45 -11.42
CA SER A 327 35.61 42.44 -11.43
C SER A 327 36.07 42.02 -10.02
N GLY A 328 35.59 42.70 -8.98
CA GLY A 328 35.86 42.38 -7.58
C GLY A 328 35.16 41.05 -7.15
N LEU A 329 35.42 40.63 -5.92
CA LEU A 329 34.72 39.51 -5.32
C LEU A 329 33.26 39.87 -5.10
N CYS A 330 32.36 39.02 -5.55
CA CYS A 330 30.94 39.08 -5.25
C CYS A 330 30.54 37.98 -4.27
N ALA A 331 29.82 38.35 -3.22
CA ALA A 331 29.28 37.40 -2.24
C ALA A 331 27.82 37.70 -1.93
N ALA A 332 26.97 36.69 -2.09
CA ALA A 332 25.60 36.68 -1.64
C ALA A 332 25.54 35.81 -0.40
N LEU A 333 25.00 36.35 0.68
CA LEU A 333 24.90 35.70 1.99
C LEU A 333 23.43 35.71 2.47
N THR A 334 22.96 34.65 3.09
CA THR A 334 21.63 34.60 3.69
C THR A 334 21.67 33.83 5.04
N PRO A 335 20.98 34.32 6.07
CA PRO A 335 20.85 33.55 7.31
C PRO A 335 20.02 32.27 7.06
N THR A 336 20.41 31.21 7.74
CA THR A 336 19.72 29.90 7.76
C THR A 336 19.59 29.41 9.20
N ASP A 337 18.76 28.41 9.47
CA ASP A 337 18.61 27.81 10.80
C ASP A 337 19.93 27.24 11.38
N LYS A 338 20.94 27.03 10.55
CA LYS A 338 22.25 26.41 10.94
C LYS A 338 23.44 27.34 10.70
N GLY A 339 23.23 28.65 10.53
CA GLY A 339 24.26 29.64 10.25
C GLY A 339 23.98 30.41 8.95
N THR A 340 24.92 30.40 7.99
CA THR A 340 24.84 31.20 6.78
C THR A 340 24.94 30.33 5.52
N GLY A 341 23.99 30.53 4.61
CA GLY A 341 24.11 30.10 3.22
C GLY A 341 24.87 31.14 2.42
N TYR A 342 25.79 30.73 1.55
CA TYR A 342 26.60 31.66 0.76
C TYR A 342 26.74 31.22 -0.69
N CYS A 343 26.94 32.24 -1.57
CA CYS A 343 27.46 32.04 -2.93
C CYS A 343 28.50 33.10 -3.21
N LEU A 344 29.70 32.67 -3.61
CA LEU A 344 30.81 33.50 -4.00
C LEU A 344 30.96 33.45 -5.51
N ALA A 345 31.12 34.64 -6.17
CA ALA A 345 31.33 34.70 -7.61
C ALA A 345 32.40 35.75 -7.95
N GLN A 346 33.16 35.54 -9.03
CA GLN A 346 34.09 36.50 -9.61
C GLN A 346 34.23 36.19 -11.10
N ALA A 347 33.95 37.17 -11.95
CA ALA A 347 33.82 36.97 -13.40
C ALA A 347 35.08 36.35 -14.03
N ASP A 348 36.23 36.90 -13.79
CA ASP A 348 37.53 36.45 -14.34
C ASP A 348 38.45 35.84 -13.26
N GLY A 349 37.91 35.41 -12.12
CA GLY A 349 38.66 34.93 -10.99
C GLY A 349 38.43 33.44 -10.65
N ASP A 350 39.15 32.98 -9.61
CA ASP A 350 38.99 31.66 -9.06
C ASP A 350 38.68 31.73 -7.57
N VAL A 351 37.43 31.55 -7.20
CA VAL A 351 36.93 31.63 -5.82
C VAL A 351 37.04 30.32 -5.04
N ARG A 352 37.61 29.25 -5.61
CA ARG A 352 37.70 27.94 -4.98
C ARG A 352 38.62 27.93 -3.75
N ALA A 353 39.77 28.58 -3.84
CA ALA A 353 40.73 28.71 -2.73
C ALA A 353 40.10 29.48 -1.55
N LEU A 354 39.47 30.63 -1.87
CA LEU A 354 38.77 31.46 -0.89
C LEU A 354 37.59 30.68 -0.25
N THR A 355 36.82 29.94 -1.04
CA THR A 355 35.72 29.09 -0.52
C THR A 355 36.25 28.01 0.45
N LYS A 356 37.39 27.41 0.14
CA LYS A 356 38.04 26.41 1.03
C LYS A 356 38.52 27.09 2.31
N ALA A 357 39.09 28.29 2.25
CA ALA A 357 39.53 29.04 3.43
C ALA A 357 38.34 29.43 4.32
N LEU A 358 37.24 29.94 3.72
CA LEU A 358 36.00 30.28 4.41
C LEU A 358 35.40 29.05 5.12
N ASN A 359 35.32 27.93 4.41
CA ASN A 359 34.80 26.68 5.02
C ASN A 359 35.66 26.19 6.18
N ALA A 360 36.98 26.33 6.09
CA ALA A 360 37.88 25.92 7.17
C ALA A 360 37.75 26.84 8.38
N ALA A 361 37.68 28.14 8.19
CA ALA A 361 37.61 29.15 9.26
C ALA A 361 36.24 29.19 9.96
N LEU A 362 35.14 29.00 9.22
CA LEU A 362 33.78 29.17 9.72
C LEU A 362 32.99 27.86 9.82
N ASN A 363 33.67 26.71 9.91
CA ASN A 363 33.05 25.39 9.98
C ASN A 363 31.99 25.17 8.90
N GLY A 364 32.39 25.47 7.65
CA GLY A 364 31.51 25.43 6.50
C GLY A 364 31.76 24.23 5.59
N ARG A 365 30.87 24.11 4.61
CA ARG A 365 30.97 23.13 3.53
C ARG A 365 30.39 23.71 2.24
N GLY A 366 31.04 23.42 1.14
CA GLY A 366 30.61 23.90 -0.17
C GLY A 366 31.75 23.82 -1.16
N GLY A 367 31.49 24.25 -2.37
CA GLY A 367 32.44 24.27 -3.48
C GLY A 367 31.75 24.64 -4.80
N GLY A 368 32.50 24.54 -5.91
CA GLY A 368 31.96 24.85 -7.22
C GLY A 368 33.01 24.87 -8.30
N LYS A 369 32.79 25.71 -9.32
CA LYS A 369 33.70 25.98 -10.44
C LYS A 369 34.59 27.18 -10.13
N PRO A 370 35.67 27.45 -10.89
CA PRO A 370 36.56 28.59 -10.62
C PRO A 370 35.84 29.93 -10.42
N GLY A 371 34.97 30.33 -11.32
CA GLY A 371 34.24 31.60 -11.26
C GLY A 371 33.11 31.66 -10.24
N ILE A 372 32.63 30.50 -9.65
CA ILE A 372 31.51 30.51 -8.76
C ILE A 372 31.52 29.28 -7.81
N CYS A 373 31.36 29.54 -6.52
CA CYS A 373 31.25 28.51 -5.48
C CYS A 373 30.09 28.81 -4.54
N GLN A 374 29.45 27.78 -4.05
CA GLN A 374 28.27 27.88 -3.17
C GLN A 374 28.38 26.91 -2.02
N GLY A 375 27.82 27.28 -0.85
CA GLY A 375 27.85 26.44 0.33
C GLY A 375 27.10 27.03 1.52
N SER A 376 27.44 26.51 2.69
CA SER A 376 26.95 27.01 3.98
C SER A 376 28.02 26.92 5.05
N CYS A 377 27.98 27.78 6.07
CA CYS A 377 28.86 27.76 7.23
C CYS A 377 28.07 27.97 8.53
N ALA A 378 28.67 27.67 9.67
CA ALA A 378 28.05 27.80 10.97
C ALA A 378 28.04 29.22 11.53
N ALA A 379 28.81 30.14 10.95
CA ALA A 379 28.89 31.54 11.36
C ALA A 379 27.66 32.35 10.95
N THR A 380 27.46 33.52 11.57
CA THR A 380 26.43 34.48 11.15
C THR A 380 26.78 35.10 9.79
N PRO A 381 25.82 35.67 9.06
CA PRO A 381 26.10 36.39 7.79
C PRO A 381 27.10 37.55 7.94
N GLU A 382 27.06 38.23 9.09
CA GLU A 382 27.96 39.36 9.41
C GLU A 382 29.40 38.88 9.59
N GLU A 383 29.59 37.77 10.35
CA GLU A 383 30.93 37.16 10.53
C GLU A 383 31.49 36.61 9.21
N ALA A 384 30.64 36.01 8.38
CA ALA A 384 31.02 35.57 7.04
C ALA A 384 31.40 36.75 6.13
N ALA A 385 30.64 37.84 6.17
CA ALA A 385 30.95 39.06 5.44
C ALA A 385 32.24 39.71 5.92
N GLU A 386 32.51 39.74 7.24
CA GLU A 386 33.73 40.27 7.79
C GLU A 386 34.97 39.45 7.39
N PHE A 387 34.86 38.11 7.44
CA PHE A 387 35.92 37.22 6.93
C PHE A 387 36.24 37.50 5.47
N LEU A 388 35.23 37.69 4.62
CA LEU A 388 35.43 37.98 3.21
C LEU A 388 36.01 39.34 2.94
N LYS A 389 35.76 40.36 3.80
CA LYS A 389 36.35 41.72 3.68
C LYS A 389 37.82 41.76 4.12
N ASN A 390 38.17 40.99 5.15
CA ASN A 390 39.51 40.99 5.78
C ASN A 390 40.43 39.92 5.16
N ARG A 391 40.07 39.32 4.02
CA ARG A 391 40.97 38.37 3.30
C ARG A 391 42.22 39.06 2.80
N GLU A 392 43.35 38.49 3.06
CA GLU A 392 44.65 38.84 2.45
C GLU A 392 44.79 38.19 1.06
#